data_cde5b6d300ecccf28e41de1e9457d034
#
_entry.id   cde5b6d300ecccf28e41de1e9457d034
#
_cell.length_a   1.000
_cell.length_b   1.000
_cell.length_c   1.000
_cell.angle_alpha   90.00
_cell.angle_beta   90.00
_cell.angle_gamma   90.00
#
_symmetry.space_group_name_H-M   'P 1'
#
loop_
_entity.id
_entity.type
_entity.pdbx_description
1 polymer ?
#
loop_
_entity_poly.entity_id
_entity_poly.type
_entity_poly.pdbx_seq_one_letter_code
_entity_poly.pdbx_strand_id
1 'polypeptide(L)'
;MIRYAANVVFNDDYALLIFVARWHDPAQSWATRLTELVALHNTHRIIYDRLVCLGTYYLTGQLNVQVMIALGNLALLGIGWQLWRGFRQLGLSTWYFLPIPFWLFSLQSHENMFWGMAALQNFTVIWFVQETLHQLHRRVPLIWPLLLGIAATLTSGNGILAFLIGAVLLISQGRRDRSLWIWLGSTALVIWVMIGLSSVAHERTPIMGWLPNLFLALGGAFTNETNTSLPMLAGLLLTVAMALAVLLWQTGYSQVGKRLRQLPITPEWLSFGLFMLATALLLAMHRLPDEILRDRYKLYAHLMLSLVYLLVLGITSARLRVVWAIGTSFMAIVMNVGAFHACLPRIVSGSQQRYADAFNFHMNNTTMVIPYLRQYTDSLLTSVHQQGIYRFPNTIAPPTAWVPTPSSDSLQISSFQDDFIKNSFLGDSPCYIELDNKEITHHLTDGTDRGIFLVAESADHRSYLFPAPPNKGGIKDFLRGRGPFKVGFAVSFLSGRLKPGTYQVRILRIVNGTSYQLLGKGQSLEIRSIY
;
A
#
# COMPACT_ATOMS: atom_id res chain seq x y z
N MET A 1 10.37 3.72 7.58
CA MET A 1 10.34 2.69 6.53
C MET A 1 11.33 1.56 6.80
N ILE A 2 12.61 1.80 6.91
CA ILE A 2 13.67 0.78 7.07
C ILE A 2 13.38 -0.23 8.20
N ARG A 3 12.84 0.23 9.33
CA ARG A 3 12.55 -0.60 10.50
C ARG A 3 11.45 -1.67 10.26
N TYR A 4 10.43 -1.34 9.46
CA TYR A 4 9.24 -2.19 9.29
C TYR A 4 9.18 -2.91 7.93
N ALA A 5 10.07 -2.57 7.01
CA ALA A 5 10.21 -3.27 5.75
C ALA A 5 10.94 -4.59 5.97
N ALA A 6 10.28 -5.71 5.75
CA ALA A 6 10.85 -7.04 5.86
C ALA A 6 11.02 -7.68 4.47
N ASN A 7 12.09 -8.47 4.27
CA ASN A 7 12.23 -9.29 3.07
C ASN A 7 11.34 -10.55 3.18
N VAL A 8 10.03 -10.33 3.27
CA VAL A 8 9.04 -11.41 3.39
C VAL A 8 7.95 -11.15 2.36
N VAL A 9 7.73 -12.14 1.50
CA VAL A 9 6.65 -12.11 0.48
C VAL A 9 5.29 -12.04 1.17
N PHE A 10 4.40 -11.21 0.64
CA PHE A 10 3.10 -10.95 1.23
C PHE A 10 2.05 -10.75 0.14
N ASN A 11 0.87 -11.34 0.28
CA ASN A 11 -0.24 -11.24 -0.69
C ASN A 11 0.24 -11.47 -2.15
N ASP A 12 0.03 -10.50 -3.04
CA ASP A 12 0.33 -10.61 -4.46
C ASP A 12 1.84 -10.71 -4.78
N ASP A 13 2.74 -10.49 -3.81
CA ASP A 13 4.18 -10.75 -3.99
C ASP A 13 4.45 -12.23 -4.35
N TYR A 14 3.56 -13.15 -3.93
CA TYR A 14 3.65 -14.56 -4.33
C TYR A 14 3.53 -14.75 -5.84
N ALA A 15 2.73 -13.94 -6.53
CA ALA A 15 2.64 -14.00 -7.99
C ALA A 15 3.95 -13.60 -8.67
N LEU A 16 4.67 -12.64 -8.11
CA LEU A 16 6.00 -12.26 -8.58
C LEU A 16 7.04 -13.35 -8.30
N LEU A 17 6.95 -13.99 -7.13
CA LEU A 17 7.82 -15.12 -6.79
C LEU A 17 7.61 -16.31 -7.73
N ILE A 18 6.35 -16.66 -8.04
CA ILE A 18 5.99 -17.70 -9.02
C ILE A 18 6.57 -17.35 -10.39
N PHE A 19 6.42 -16.08 -10.81
CA PHE A 19 6.95 -15.62 -12.09
C PHE A 19 8.47 -15.80 -12.18
N VAL A 20 9.22 -15.40 -11.13
CA VAL A 20 10.69 -15.56 -11.11
C VAL A 20 11.07 -17.03 -11.10
N ALA A 21 10.37 -17.88 -10.35
CA ALA A 21 10.62 -19.33 -10.33
C ALA A 21 10.42 -19.96 -11.73
N ARG A 22 9.31 -19.64 -12.41
CA ARG A 22 9.04 -20.14 -13.77
C ARG A 22 10.01 -19.57 -14.81
N TRP A 23 10.43 -18.33 -14.65
CA TRP A 23 11.41 -17.71 -15.55
C TRP A 23 12.76 -18.45 -15.52
N HIS A 24 13.16 -18.98 -14.38
CA HIS A 24 14.42 -19.71 -14.19
C HIS A 24 14.30 -21.22 -14.35
N ASP A 25 13.10 -21.73 -14.57
CA ASP A 25 12.90 -23.16 -14.87
C ASP A 25 13.56 -23.51 -16.20
N PRO A 26 14.59 -24.40 -16.24
CA PRO A 26 15.28 -24.78 -17.46
C PRO A 26 14.39 -25.49 -18.47
N ALA A 27 13.28 -26.08 -18.03
CA ALA A 27 12.32 -26.74 -18.92
C ALA A 27 11.46 -25.74 -19.72
N GLN A 28 11.44 -24.46 -19.35
CA GLN A 28 10.64 -23.43 -20.02
C GLN A 28 11.33 -22.86 -21.25
N SER A 29 10.60 -22.84 -22.37
CA SER A 29 11.05 -22.18 -23.59
C SER A 29 11.09 -20.63 -23.43
N TRP A 30 11.89 -19.95 -24.26
CA TRP A 30 11.89 -18.47 -24.29
C TRP A 30 10.52 -17.89 -24.67
N ALA A 31 9.77 -18.54 -25.54
CA ALA A 31 8.41 -18.13 -25.88
C ALA A 31 7.49 -18.17 -24.66
N THR A 32 7.56 -19.23 -23.85
CA THR A 32 6.80 -19.35 -22.61
C THR A 32 7.19 -18.28 -21.60
N ARG A 33 8.49 -18.02 -21.41
CA ARG A 33 9.00 -16.96 -20.52
C ARG A 33 8.48 -15.58 -20.91
N LEU A 34 8.50 -15.25 -22.20
CA LEU A 34 7.96 -13.98 -22.70
C LEU A 34 6.44 -13.90 -22.52
N THR A 35 5.73 -15.00 -22.74
CA THR A 35 4.27 -15.05 -22.47
C THR A 35 3.98 -14.81 -20.98
N GLU A 36 4.72 -15.42 -20.08
CA GLU A 36 4.59 -15.19 -18.63
C GLU A 36 4.93 -13.73 -18.26
N LEU A 37 5.94 -13.12 -18.90
CA LEU A 37 6.29 -11.71 -18.65
C LEU A 37 5.10 -10.78 -18.93
N VAL A 38 4.37 -11.02 -20.02
CA VAL A 38 3.22 -10.20 -20.44
C VAL A 38 1.88 -10.72 -19.97
N ALA A 39 1.83 -11.85 -19.24
CA ALA A 39 0.57 -12.44 -18.75
C ALA A 39 -0.18 -11.48 -17.82
N LEU A 40 -1.51 -11.61 -17.80
CA LEU A 40 -2.34 -10.88 -16.84
C LEU A 40 -2.04 -11.31 -15.41
N HIS A 41 -2.11 -10.35 -14.51
CA HIS A 41 -2.23 -10.56 -13.09
C HIS A 41 -3.56 -9.97 -12.65
N ASN A 42 -4.48 -10.81 -12.21
CA ASN A 42 -5.87 -10.42 -12.00
C ASN A 42 -6.45 -9.77 -13.27
N THR A 43 -6.67 -8.47 -13.25
CA THR A 43 -7.33 -7.70 -14.32
C THR A 43 -6.39 -6.80 -15.14
N HIS A 44 -5.09 -6.79 -14.84
CA HIS A 44 -4.12 -5.90 -15.48
C HIS A 44 -2.74 -6.54 -15.62
N ARG A 45 -1.85 -5.88 -16.35
CA ARG A 45 -0.49 -6.36 -16.60
C ARG A 45 0.47 -5.64 -15.66
N ILE A 46 1.43 -6.40 -15.13
CA ILE A 46 2.43 -5.94 -14.16
C ILE A 46 3.84 -6.18 -14.72
N ILE A 47 4.05 -5.84 -15.98
CA ILE A 47 5.31 -6.11 -16.67
C ILE A 47 6.46 -5.38 -15.98
N TYR A 48 6.24 -4.12 -15.57
CA TYR A 48 7.24 -3.35 -14.84
C TYR A 48 7.67 -4.05 -13.54
N ASP A 49 6.72 -4.51 -12.73
CA ASP A 49 7.01 -5.21 -11.48
C ASP A 49 7.82 -6.48 -11.74
N ARG A 50 7.46 -7.26 -12.75
CA ARG A 50 8.18 -8.46 -13.18
C ARG A 50 9.60 -8.15 -13.63
N LEU A 51 9.80 -7.08 -14.38
CA LEU A 51 11.14 -6.64 -14.82
C LEU A 51 12.00 -6.19 -13.64
N VAL A 52 11.42 -5.47 -12.67
CA VAL A 52 12.10 -5.11 -11.43
C VAL A 52 12.49 -6.36 -10.63
N CYS A 53 11.62 -7.35 -10.52
CA CYS A 53 11.92 -8.62 -9.86
C CYS A 53 13.07 -9.38 -10.52
N LEU A 54 13.07 -9.46 -11.86
CA LEU A 54 14.18 -10.06 -12.61
C LEU A 54 15.47 -9.27 -12.42
N GLY A 55 15.40 -7.94 -12.51
CA GLY A 55 16.57 -7.07 -12.27
C GLY A 55 17.13 -7.28 -10.86
N THR A 56 16.26 -7.33 -9.84
CA THR A 56 16.67 -7.62 -8.45
C THR A 56 17.34 -8.98 -8.35
N TYR A 57 16.74 -10.01 -8.94
CA TYR A 57 17.29 -11.36 -8.93
C TYR A 57 18.66 -11.43 -9.60
N TYR A 58 18.83 -10.87 -10.80
CA TYR A 58 20.11 -10.90 -11.51
C TYR A 58 21.20 -10.08 -10.83
N LEU A 59 20.84 -9.03 -10.10
CA LEU A 59 21.82 -8.19 -9.37
C LEU A 59 22.22 -8.77 -8.02
N THR A 60 21.31 -9.47 -7.33
CA THR A 60 21.54 -9.92 -5.94
C THR A 60 21.56 -11.44 -5.78
N GLY A 61 21.28 -12.20 -6.84
CA GLY A 61 21.16 -13.66 -6.81
C GLY A 61 19.87 -14.19 -6.18
N GLN A 62 18.98 -13.31 -5.73
CA GLN A 62 17.70 -13.70 -5.11
C GLN A 62 16.64 -12.60 -5.26
N LEU A 63 15.37 -12.97 -5.18
CA LEU A 63 14.29 -11.99 -5.08
C LEU A 63 14.33 -11.30 -3.72
N ASN A 64 14.35 -9.97 -3.71
CA ASN A 64 14.40 -9.16 -2.49
C ASN A 64 13.24 -8.16 -2.44
N VAL A 65 12.28 -8.45 -1.57
CA VAL A 65 11.07 -7.62 -1.37
C VAL A 65 11.41 -6.24 -0.79
N GLN A 66 12.46 -6.13 0.04
CA GLN A 66 12.88 -4.82 0.58
C GLN A 66 13.38 -3.89 -0.53
N VAL A 67 14.05 -4.41 -1.56
CA VAL A 67 14.46 -3.62 -2.72
C VAL A 67 13.24 -3.12 -3.49
N MET A 68 12.23 -3.97 -3.68
CA MET A 68 10.97 -3.58 -4.32
C MET A 68 10.27 -2.46 -3.53
N ILE A 69 10.18 -2.60 -2.21
CA ILE A 69 9.64 -1.57 -1.31
C ILE A 69 10.44 -0.27 -1.45
N ALA A 70 11.77 -0.34 -1.46
CA ALA A 70 12.63 0.84 -1.58
C ALA A 70 12.42 1.57 -2.90
N LEU A 71 12.40 0.84 -4.03
CA LEU A 71 12.18 1.42 -5.37
C LEU A 71 10.81 2.08 -5.48
N GLY A 72 9.75 1.42 -4.99
CA GLY A 72 8.41 2.02 -4.96
C GLY A 72 8.36 3.31 -4.12
N ASN A 73 9.00 3.32 -2.96
CA ASN A 73 9.07 4.53 -2.12
C ASN A 73 9.96 5.64 -2.73
N LEU A 74 10.95 5.31 -3.57
CA LEU A 74 11.65 6.31 -4.38
C LEU A 74 10.71 6.98 -5.40
N ALA A 75 9.77 6.23 -5.98
CA ALA A 75 8.75 6.83 -6.85
C ALA A 75 7.83 7.79 -6.07
N LEU A 76 7.49 7.49 -4.80
CA LEU A 76 6.77 8.43 -3.93
C LEU A 76 7.54 9.73 -3.71
N LEU A 77 8.87 9.66 -3.52
CA LEU A 77 9.72 10.87 -3.50
C LEU A 77 9.71 11.60 -4.84
N GLY A 78 9.69 10.87 -5.96
CA GLY A 78 9.54 11.42 -7.30
C GLY A 78 8.25 12.22 -7.47
N ILE A 79 7.11 11.71 -6.97
CA ILE A 79 5.83 12.43 -6.93
C ILE A 79 5.97 13.74 -6.14
N GLY A 80 6.58 13.68 -4.95
CA GLY A 80 6.84 14.85 -4.12
C GLY A 80 7.71 15.89 -4.82
N TRP A 81 8.73 15.46 -5.54
CA TRP A 81 9.59 16.32 -6.33
C TRP A 81 8.83 17.03 -7.45
N GLN A 82 7.92 16.34 -8.14
CA GLN A 82 7.08 16.95 -9.17
C GLN A 82 6.16 18.04 -8.59
N LEU A 83 5.50 17.75 -7.46
CA LEU A 83 4.67 18.75 -6.77
C LEU A 83 5.51 19.96 -6.32
N TRP A 84 6.70 19.72 -5.79
CA TRP A 84 7.65 20.77 -5.40
C TRP A 84 8.08 21.62 -6.61
N ARG A 85 8.44 20.98 -7.72
CA ARG A 85 8.86 21.65 -8.95
C ARG A 85 7.74 22.54 -9.52
N GLY A 86 6.51 22.05 -9.48
CA GLY A 86 5.33 22.84 -9.85
C GLY A 86 5.07 24.01 -8.89
N PHE A 87 5.15 23.76 -7.59
CA PHE A 87 5.02 24.80 -6.56
C PHE A 87 6.05 25.93 -6.73
N ARG A 88 7.30 25.60 -7.04
CA ARG A 88 8.36 26.59 -7.27
C ARG A 88 8.03 27.60 -8.38
N GLN A 89 7.21 27.20 -9.36
CA GLN A 89 6.78 28.09 -10.44
C GLN A 89 5.79 29.19 -9.96
N LEU A 90 5.20 29.02 -8.76
CA LEU A 90 4.36 30.07 -8.15
C LEU A 90 5.17 31.24 -7.59
N GLY A 91 6.49 31.11 -7.44
CA GLY A 91 7.36 32.14 -6.87
C GLY A 91 7.10 32.42 -5.39
N LEU A 92 6.49 31.48 -4.66
CA LEU A 92 6.11 31.65 -3.27
C LEU A 92 7.19 31.16 -2.30
N SER A 93 7.16 31.67 -1.06
CA SER A 93 8.03 31.21 0.02
C SER A 93 7.80 29.74 0.33
N THR A 94 8.87 29.00 0.65
CA THR A 94 8.91 27.54 0.86
C THR A 94 7.92 27.05 1.92
N TRP A 95 7.64 27.84 2.96
CA TRP A 95 6.74 27.43 4.03
C TRP A 95 5.29 27.16 3.54
N TYR A 96 4.88 27.77 2.42
CA TYR A 96 3.60 27.47 1.78
C TYR A 96 3.50 26.04 1.25
N PHE A 97 4.62 25.32 1.14
CA PHE A 97 4.62 23.92 0.72
C PHE A 97 4.38 22.94 1.89
N LEU A 98 4.39 23.44 3.12
CA LEU A 98 4.33 22.62 4.34
C LEU A 98 3.20 21.58 4.40
N PRO A 99 1.96 21.80 3.97
CA PRO A 99 0.91 20.79 4.01
C PRO A 99 1.20 19.55 3.16
N ILE A 100 1.89 19.73 2.03
CA ILE A 100 2.10 18.69 1.02
C ILE A 100 2.85 17.46 1.58
N PRO A 101 4.02 17.58 2.24
CA PRO A 101 4.71 16.45 2.83
C PRO A 101 3.87 15.68 3.86
N PHE A 102 3.06 16.37 4.67
CA PHE A 102 2.19 15.70 5.65
C PHE A 102 1.12 14.84 4.99
N TRP A 103 0.59 15.26 3.85
CA TRP A 103 -0.36 14.45 3.08
C TRP A 103 0.34 13.34 2.30
N LEU A 104 1.41 13.66 1.59
CA LEU A 104 2.11 12.72 0.71
C LEU A 104 2.72 11.55 1.49
N PHE A 105 3.32 11.83 2.66
CA PHE A 105 3.95 10.81 3.52
C PHE A 105 3.03 10.35 4.67
N SER A 106 1.72 10.54 4.52
CA SER A 106 0.75 10.05 5.51
C SER A 106 0.78 8.53 5.62
N LEU A 107 0.84 8.02 6.84
CA LEU A 107 0.75 6.58 7.12
C LEU A 107 -0.59 5.96 6.72
N GLN A 108 -1.58 6.75 6.32
CA GLN A 108 -2.81 6.20 5.71
C GLN A 108 -2.53 5.42 4.43
N SER A 109 -1.37 5.61 3.79
CA SER A 109 -0.95 4.83 2.62
C SER A 109 0.06 3.73 2.96
N HIS A 110 0.09 3.26 4.21
CA HIS A 110 1.11 2.33 4.71
C HIS A 110 1.15 0.98 3.97
N GLU A 111 0.02 0.48 3.46
CA GLU A 111 0.02 -0.72 2.63
C GLU A 111 0.98 -0.56 1.44
N ASN A 112 0.92 0.57 0.73
CA ASN A 112 1.85 0.85 -0.36
C ASN A 112 3.29 1.06 0.12
N MET A 113 3.51 1.52 1.36
CA MET A 113 4.85 1.80 1.85
C MET A 113 5.61 0.54 2.28
N PHE A 114 4.90 -0.54 2.66
CA PHE A 114 5.49 -1.73 3.29
C PHE A 114 5.16 -3.05 2.59
N TRP A 115 4.53 -3.00 1.42
CA TRP A 115 4.23 -4.17 0.60
C TRP A 115 4.91 -4.02 -0.77
N GLY A 116 5.74 -4.99 -1.16
CA GLY A 116 6.63 -4.89 -2.32
C GLY A 116 5.93 -4.56 -3.63
N MET A 117 4.99 -5.40 -4.03
CA MET A 117 4.23 -5.19 -5.26
C MET A 117 3.39 -3.91 -5.21
N ALA A 118 2.72 -3.63 -4.08
CA ALA A 118 1.89 -2.44 -3.96
C ALA A 118 2.72 -1.15 -4.04
N ALA A 119 3.93 -1.13 -3.47
CA ALA A 119 4.85 0.00 -3.57
C ALA A 119 5.26 0.27 -5.02
N LEU A 120 5.72 -0.78 -5.71
CA LEU A 120 6.13 -0.68 -7.11
C LEU A 120 4.98 -0.21 -7.99
N GLN A 121 3.82 -0.84 -7.89
CA GLN A 121 2.69 -0.60 -8.77
C GLN A 121 2.06 0.78 -8.53
N ASN A 122 1.62 1.04 -7.28
CA ASN A 122 0.76 2.18 -6.99
C ASN A 122 1.51 3.52 -6.95
N PHE A 123 2.76 3.54 -6.49
CA PHE A 123 3.54 4.79 -6.50
C PHE A 123 4.14 5.08 -7.87
N THR A 124 4.69 4.05 -8.53
CA THR A 124 5.42 4.26 -9.78
C THR A 124 4.50 4.65 -10.94
N VAL A 125 3.30 4.07 -11.03
CA VAL A 125 2.34 4.47 -12.08
C VAL A 125 1.98 5.95 -11.98
N ILE A 126 1.74 6.47 -10.76
CA ILE A 126 1.42 7.88 -10.53
C ILE A 126 2.61 8.77 -10.93
N TRP A 127 3.83 8.40 -10.52
CA TRP A 127 5.03 9.14 -10.87
C TRP A 127 5.27 9.18 -12.39
N PHE A 128 5.15 8.04 -13.07
CA PHE A 128 5.32 7.97 -14.53
C PHE A 128 4.26 8.79 -15.27
N VAL A 129 2.99 8.73 -14.85
CA VAL A 129 1.93 9.58 -15.44
C VAL A 129 2.24 11.05 -15.21
N GLN A 130 2.59 11.43 -13.99
CA GLN A 130 2.90 12.83 -13.65
C GLN A 130 4.09 13.34 -14.46
N GLU A 131 5.16 12.55 -14.60
CA GLU A 131 6.33 12.89 -15.42
C GLU A 131 5.99 12.94 -16.91
N THR A 132 5.15 12.03 -17.42
CA THR A 132 4.64 12.07 -18.79
C THR A 132 3.94 13.40 -19.08
N LEU A 133 2.99 13.79 -18.23
CA LEU A 133 2.26 15.04 -18.38
C LEU A 133 3.18 16.26 -18.28
N HIS A 134 4.14 16.24 -17.36
CA HIS A 134 5.13 17.30 -17.21
C HIS A 134 5.97 17.47 -18.47
N GLN A 135 6.52 16.38 -19.03
CA GLN A 135 7.35 16.44 -20.21
C GLN A 135 6.57 16.86 -21.46
N LEU A 136 5.31 16.42 -21.60
CA LEU A 136 4.41 16.91 -22.64
C LEU A 136 4.15 18.41 -22.51
N HIS A 137 3.88 18.89 -21.28
CA HIS A 137 3.67 20.29 -20.99
C HIS A 137 4.89 21.14 -21.34
N ARG A 138 6.10 20.66 -21.01
CA ARG A 138 7.39 21.32 -21.26
C ARG A 138 7.87 21.24 -22.72
N ARG A 139 7.13 20.55 -23.60
CA ARG A 139 7.46 20.35 -25.01
C ARG A 139 8.83 19.67 -25.24
N VAL A 140 9.18 18.75 -24.36
CA VAL A 140 10.37 17.89 -24.54
C VAL A 140 10.16 16.97 -25.76
N PRO A 141 11.23 16.45 -26.43
CA PRO A 141 11.08 15.49 -27.52
C PRO A 141 10.13 14.35 -27.16
N LEU A 142 9.17 14.04 -28.03
CA LEU A 142 8.04 13.13 -27.74
C LEU A 142 8.46 11.73 -27.31
N ILE A 143 9.67 11.30 -27.68
CA ILE A 143 10.17 9.97 -27.31
C ILE A 143 10.14 9.75 -25.80
N TRP A 144 10.48 10.76 -24.99
CA TRP A 144 10.53 10.63 -23.55
C TRP A 144 9.15 10.48 -22.89
N PRO A 145 8.16 11.36 -23.16
CA PRO A 145 6.82 11.15 -22.62
C PRO A 145 6.15 9.88 -23.19
N LEU A 146 6.46 9.45 -24.42
CA LEU A 146 5.97 8.17 -24.96
C LEU A 146 6.53 6.98 -24.16
N LEU A 147 7.83 6.95 -23.90
CA LEU A 147 8.45 5.88 -23.10
C LEU A 147 7.88 5.85 -21.67
N LEU A 148 7.68 7.02 -21.05
CA LEU A 148 7.09 7.11 -19.71
C LEU A 148 5.61 6.68 -19.69
N GLY A 149 4.83 7.07 -20.70
CA GLY A 149 3.44 6.63 -20.84
C GLY A 149 3.31 5.12 -21.05
N ILE A 150 4.20 4.54 -21.86
CA ILE A 150 4.31 3.08 -22.03
C ILE A 150 4.69 2.43 -20.68
N ALA A 151 5.72 2.94 -19.99
CA ALA A 151 6.12 2.44 -18.67
C ALA A 151 4.97 2.50 -17.67
N ALA A 152 4.20 3.60 -17.63
CA ALA A 152 3.01 3.72 -16.79
C ALA A 152 1.97 2.62 -17.11
N THR A 153 1.70 2.39 -18.40
CA THR A 153 0.74 1.37 -18.87
C THR A 153 1.19 -0.06 -18.52
N LEU A 154 2.50 -0.30 -18.55
CA LEU A 154 3.10 -1.60 -18.20
C LEU A 154 3.24 -1.81 -16.68
N THR A 155 3.04 -0.75 -15.88
CA THR A 155 3.08 -0.80 -14.41
C THR A 155 1.70 -1.12 -13.82
N SER A 156 0.63 -0.49 -14.33
CA SER A 156 -0.73 -0.68 -13.80
C SER A 156 -1.78 -0.34 -14.84
N GLY A 157 -2.97 -0.95 -14.73
CA GLY A 157 -4.06 -0.75 -15.69
C GLY A 157 -4.51 0.71 -15.87
N ASN A 158 -4.44 1.53 -14.82
CA ASN A 158 -4.76 2.96 -14.91
C ASN A 158 -3.65 3.79 -15.58
N GLY A 159 -2.47 3.22 -15.81
CA GLY A 159 -1.37 3.89 -16.52
C GLY A 159 -1.71 4.28 -17.96
N ILE A 160 -2.62 3.54 -18.62
CA ILE A 160 -3.12 3.87 -19.96
C ILE A 160 -3.77 5.27 -20.03
N LEU A 161 -4.28 5.76 -18.91
CA LEU A 161 -4.83 7.12 -18.80
C LEU A 161 -3.80 8.21 -19.12
N ALA A 162 -2.49 7.93 -19.00
CA ALA A 162 -1.43 8.85 -19.39
C ALA A 162 -1.59 9.29 -20.86
N PHE A 163 -1.93 8.34 -21.74
CA PHE A 163 -2.12 8.61 -23.17
C PHE A 163 -3.38 9.42 -23.44
N LEU A 164 -4.52 9.05 -22.84
CA LEU A 164 -5.79 9.76 -23.03
C LEU A 164 -5.71 11.19 -22.50
N ILE A 165 -5.17 11.37 -21.31
CA ILE A 165 -5.05 12.67 -20.66
C ILE A 165 -3.94 13.51 -21.29
N GLY A 166 -2.86 12.87 -21.75
CA GLY A 166 -1.82 13.52 -22.55
C GLY A 166 -2.39 14.13 -23.84
N ALA A 167 -3.32 13.43 -24.52
CA ALA A 167 -4.03 14.00 -25.67
C ALA A 167 -4.87 15.23 -25.28
N VAL A 168 -5.62 15.14 -24.17
CA VAL A 168 -6.38 16.29 -23.62
C VAL A 168 -5.46 17.46 -23.31
N LEU A 169 -4.30 17.22 -22.69
CA LEU A 169 -3.30 18.26 -22.40
C LEU A 169 -2.80 18.93 -23.67
N LEU A 170 -2.42 18.16 -24.71
CA LEU A 170 -1.93 18.71 -25.97
C LEU A 170 -3.00 19.56 -26.67
N ILE A 171 -4.24 19.08 -26.72
CA ILE A 171 -5.38 19.80 -27.30
C ILE A 171 -5.65 21.09 -26.51
N SER A 172 -5.63 21.03 -25.18
CA SER A 172 -5.86 22.19 -24.31
C SER A 172 -4.80 23.29 -24.48
N GLN A 173 -3.58 22.91 -24.88
CA GLN A 173 -2.49 23.83 -25.23
C GLN A 173 -2.59 24.39 -26.66
N GLY A 174 -3.64 24.05 -27.39
CA GLY A 174 -3.84 24.46 -28.79
C GLY A 174 -2.85 23.81 -29.77
N ARG A 175 -2.17 22.75 -29.38
CA ARG A 175 -1.22 22.06 -30.25
C ARG A 175 -1.99 21.28 -31.31
N ARG A 176 -1.71 21.62 -32.60
CA ARG A 176 -2.28 20.93 -33.78
C ARG A 176 -1.16 20.47 -34.72
N ASP A 177 0.06 20.39 -34.20
CA ASP A 177 1.26 20.00 -34.92
C ASP A 177 1.42 18.46 -35.01
N ARG A 178 2.50 18.02 -35.63
CA ARG A 178 2.82 16.59 -35.75
C ARG A 178 2.85 15.86 -34.40
N SER A 179 3.16 16.56 -33.31
CA SER A 179 3.23 15.97 -31.97
C SER A 179 1.89 15.43 -31.50
N LEU A 180 0.79 16.16 -31.77
CA LEU A 180 -0.57 15.69 -31.44
C LEU A 180 -0.92 14.42 -32.22
N TRP A 181 -0.65 14.40 -33.52
CA TRP A 181 -1.01 13.26 -34.34
C TRP A 181 -0.19 12.01 -34.02
N ILE A 182 1.12 12.17 -33.74
CA ILE A 182 1.96 11.07 -33.26
C ILE A 182 1.43 10.56 -31.92
N TRP A 183 1.07 11.47 -30.99
CA TRP A 183 0.54 11.08 -29.68
C TRP A 183 -0.80 10.33 -29.82
N LEU A 184 -1.72 10.81 -30.64
CA LEU A 184 -3.01 10.16 -30.90
C LEU A 184 -2.82 8.78 -31.57
N GLY A 185 -1.93 8.67 -32.55
CA GLY A 185 -1.58 7.40 -33.18
C GLY A 185 -0.99 6.40 -32.18
N SER A 186 -0.09 6.88 -31.31
CA SER A 186 0.47 6.07 -30.23
C SER A 186 -0.59 5.65 -29.21
N THR A 187 -1.51 6.56 -28.87
CA THR A 187 -2.66 6.26 -27.99
C THR A 187 -3.54 5.15 -28.58
N ALA A 188 -3.90 5.27 -29.87
CA ALA A 188 -4.68 4.25 -30.57
C ALA A 188 -3.97 2.90 -30.61
N LEU A 189 -2.67 2.90 -30.89
CA LEU A 189 -1.85 1.68 -30.91
C LEU A 189 -1.79 1.01 -29.51
N VAL A 190 -1.53 1.79 -28.46
CA VAL A 190 -1.47 1.26 -27.09
C VAL A 190 -2.82 0.68 -26.67
N ILE A 191 -3.93 1.37 -26.96
CA ILE A 191 -5.28 0.88 -26.67
C ILE A 191 -5.54 -0.42 -27.45
N TRP A 192 -5.24 -0.44 -28.74
CA TRP A 192 -5.42 -1.63 -29.59
C TRP A 192 -4.64 -2.84 -29.05
N VAL A 193 -3.37 -2.66 -28.70
CA VAL A 193 -2.53 -3.71 -28.12
C VAL A 193 -3.11 -4.18 -26.79
N MET A 194 -3.52 -3.26 -25.90
CA MET A 194 -4.05 -3.62 -24.57
C MET A 194 -5.40 -4.35 -24.67
N ILE A 195 -6.29 -3.95 -25.57
CA ILE A 195 -7.58 -4.64 -25.82
C ILE A 195 -7.33 -6.03 -26.42
N GLY A 196 -6.48 -6.14 -27.44
CA GLY A 196 -6.14 -7.42 -28.07
C GLY A 196 -5.51 -8.45 -27.13
N LEU A 197 -4.89 -7.97 -26.07
CA LEU A 197 -4.28 -8.80 -25.04
C LEU A 197 -5.23 -9.06 -23.84
N SER A 198 -6.44 -8.45 -23.78
CA SER A 198 -7.37 -8.58 -22.66
C SER A 198 -8.44 -9.64 -22.97
N SER A 199 -8.52 -10.66 -22.13
CA SER A 199 -9.50 -11.77 -22.28
C SER A 199 -10.47 -11.92 -21.11
N VAL A 200 -10.43 -11.02 -20.12
CA VAL A 200 -11.20 -11.18 -18.87
C VAL A 200 -12.38 -10.23 -18.83
N ALA A 201 -13.58 -10.79 -18.66
CA ALA A 201 -14.76 -10.01 -18.33
C ALA A 201 -14.63 -9.49 -16.89
N HIS A 202 -14.79 -8.18 -16.71
CA HIS A 202 -14.74 -7.55 -15.40
C HIS A 202 -16.16 -7.46 -14.83
N GLU A 203 -16.35 -7.94 -13.62
CA GLU A 203 -17.54 -7.61 -12.85
C GLU A 203 -17.55 -6.10 -12.60
N ARG A 204 -18.67 -5.47 -12.87
CA ARG A 204 -18.87 -4.03 -12.64
C ARG A 204 -19.85 -3.83 -11.49
N THR A 205 -19.56 -2.86 -10.66
CA THR A 205 -20.54 -2.38 -9.69
C THR A 205 -21.75 -1.76 -10.41
N PRO A 206 -22.95 -1.80 -9.82
CA PRO A 206 -24.13 -1.13 -10.39
C PRO A 206 -23.85 0.36 -10.64
N ILE A 207 -24.34 0.90 -11.77
CA ILE A 207 -24.10 2.30 -12.20
C ILE A 207 -24.50 3.31 -11.11
N MET A 208 -25.55 3.04 -10.35
CA MET A 208 -26.00 3.91 -9.26
C MET A 208 -24.95 4.07 -8.15
N GLY A 209 -24.01 3.13 -8.00
CA GLY A 209 -22.91 3.19 -7.03
C GLY A 209 -21.71 4.02 -7.51
N TRP A 210 -21.59 4.33 -8.79
CA TRP A 210 -20.35 4.93 -9.33
C TRP A 210 -20.06 6.32 -8.76
N LEU A 211 -21.06 7.21 -8.69
CA LEU A 211 -20.85 8.56 -8.13
C LEU A 211 -20.56 8.54 -6.64
N PRO A 212 -21.33 7.85 -5.78
CA PRO A 212 -20.98 7.70 -4.38
C PRO A 212 -19.58 7.12 -4.18
N ASN A 213 -19.22 6.07 -4.91
CA ASN A 213 -17.93 5.43 -4.84
C ASN A 213 -16.77 6.33 -5.32
N LEU A 214 -16.99 7.15 -6.36
CA LEU A 214 -16.05 8.16 -6.81
C LEU A 214 -15.73 9.16 -5.68
N PHE A 215 -16.78 9.66 -5.00
CA PHE A 215 -16.59 10.58 -3.89
C PHE A 215 -15.90 9.92 -2.71
N LEU A 216 -16.23 8.65 -2.39
CA LEU A 216 -15.52 7.88 -1.39
C LEU A 216 -14.02 7.75 -1.71
N ALA A 217 -13.66 7.45 -2.96
CA ALA A 217 -12.27 7.31 -3.39
C ALA A 217 -11.49 8.61 -3.21
N LEU A 218 -12.07 9.75 -3.64
CA LEU A 218 -11.40 11.05 -3.57
C LEU A 218 -11.42 11.67 -2.17
N GLY A 219 -12.36 11.29 -1.32
CA GLY A 219 -12.43 11.74 0.06
C GLY A 219 -11.80 10.79 1.07
N GLY A 220 -11.20 9.67 0.63
CA GLY A 220 -10.65 8.61 1.48
C GLY A 220 -9.62 9.07 2.52
N ALA A 221 -8.97 10.22 2.31
CA ALA A 221 -8.09 10.85 3.31
C ALA A 221 -8.81 11.24 4.62
N PHE A 222 -10.12 11.44 4.58
CA PHE A 222 -10.96 11.80 5.72
C PHE A 222 -11.68 10.60 6.34
N THR A 223 -11.28 9.38 5.98
CA THR A 223 -11.90 8.15 6.49
C THR A 223 -11.64 7.99 7.98
N ASN A 224 -12.74 7.73 8.69
CA ASN A 224 -12.70 7.16 10.01
C ASN A 224 -13.41 5.78 9.95
N GLU A 225 -13.07 4.86 10.84
CA GLU A 225 -13.44 3.43 10.75
C GLU A 225 -14.96 3.17 10.70
N THR A 226 -15.79 4.15 11.06
CA THR A 226 -17.25 3.97 11.24
C THR A 226 -18.13 4.85 10.37
N ASN A 227 -17.59 5.86 9.67
CA ASN A 227 -18.40 6.85 8.99
C ASN A 227 -17.93 7.11 7.55
N THR A 228 -18.77 6.83 6.58
CA THR A 228 -18.52 7.08 5.14
C THR A 228 -19.03 8.46 4.69
N SER A 229 -19.86 9.16 5.49
CA SER A 229 -20.47 10.43 5.08
C SER A 229 -19.44 11.54 4.93
N LEU A 230 -18.47 11.64 5.86
CA LEU A 230 -17.41 12.65 5.79
C LEU A 230 -16.49 12.46 4.57
N PRO A 231 -15.98 11.25 4.28
CA PRO A 231 -15.28 10.99 3.02
C PRO A 231 -16.09 11.34 1.78
N MET A 232 -17.37 10.96 1.72
CA MET A 232 -18.23 11.29 0.56
C MET A 232 -18.36 12.79 0.37
N LEU A 233 -18.63 13.55 1.45
CA LEU A 233 -18.74 15.01 1.37
C LEU A 233 -17.42 15.65 0.94
N ALA A 234 -16.31 15.23 1.51
CA ALA A 234 -14.99 15.73 1.16
C ALA A 234 -14.64 15.44 -0.32
N GLY A 235 -14.91 14.23 -0.78
CA GLY A 235 -14.68 13.85 -2.18
C GLY A 235 -15.58 14.61 -3.16
N LEU A 236 -16.84 14.84 -2.80
CA LEU A 236 -17.75 15.70 -3.58
C LEU A 236 -17.17 17.12 -3.71
N LEU A 237 -16.76 17.72 -2.58
CA LEU A 237 -16.19 19.09 -2.58
C LEU A 237 -14.90 19.16 -3.41
N LEU A 238 -14.01 18.16 -3.32
CA LEU A 238 -12.79 18.09 -4.12
C LEU A 238 -13.09 17.94 -5.63
N THR A 239 -14.07 17.11 -5.96
CA THR A 239 -14.53 16.92 -7.35
C THR A 239 -15.08 18.22 -7.92
N VAL A 240 -15.97 18.88 -7.18
CA VAL A 240 -16.56 20.17 -7.58
C VAL A 240 -15.48 21.26 -7.70
N ALA A 241 -14.55 21.34 -6.75
CA ALA A 241 -13.45 22.30 -6.82
C ALA A 241 -12.58 22.10 -8.07
N MET A 242 -12.27 20.84 -8.42
CA MET A 242 -11.49 20.55 -9.63
C MET A 242 -12.28 20.85 -10.91
N ALA A 243 -13.57 20.48 -10.98
CA ALA A 243 -14.42 20.77 -12.11
C ALA A 243 -14.57 22.30 -12.34
N LEU A 244 -14.77 23.07 -11.27
CA LEU A 244 -14.79 24.53 -11.31
C LEU A 244 -13.46 25.11 -11.77
N ALA A 245 -12.32 24.59 -11.29
CA ALA A 245 -11.00 25.03 -11.73
C ALA A 245 -10.81 24.83 -13.25
N VAL A 246 -11.23 23.67 -13.79
CA VAL A 246 -11.20 23.40 -15.23
C VAL A 246 -12.09 24.37 -15.99
N LEU A 247 -13.35 24.54 -15.57
CA LEU A 247 -14.32 25.43 -16.22
C LEU A 247 -13.83 26.89 -16.24
N LEU A 248 -13.38 27.39 -15.09
CA LEU A 248 -12.87 28.76 -14.96
C LEU A 248 -11.59 28.97 -15.79
N TRP A 249 -10.72 27.98 -15.83
CA TRP A 249 -9.53 28.04 -16.66
C TRP A 249 -9.87 28.07 -18.15
N GLN A 250 -10.78 27.20 -18.61
CA GLN A 250 -11.19 27.13 -20.02
C GLN A 250 -11.91 28.40 -20.49
N THR A 251 -12.82 28.92 -19.68
CA THR A 251 -13.61 30.10 -20.05
C THR A 251 -12.88 31.42 -19.84
N GLY A 252 -11.91 31.44 -18.91
CA GLY A 252 -11.29 32.69 -18.43
C GLY A 252 -12.30 33.62 -17.73
N TYR A 253 -13.48 33.09 -17.40
CA TYR A 253 -14.51 33.82 -16.70
C TYR A 253 -14.05 34.20 -15.30
N SER A 254 -14.36 35.43 -14.88
CA SER A 254 -13.95 35.99 -13.60
C SER A 254 -12.43 36.26 -13.44
N GLN A 255 -12.06 37.00 -12.38
CA GLN A 255 -10.66 37.23 -12.03
C GLN A 255 -9.90 35.93 -11.67
N VAL A 256 -10.61 34.93 -11.12
CA VAL A 256 -10.06 33.60 -10.80
C VAL A 256 -9.66 32.87 -12.09
N GLY A 257 -10.54 32.82 -13.08
CA GLY A 257 -10.25 32.18 -14.36
C GLY A 257 -9.08 32.83 -15.09
N LYS A 258 -9.02 34.18 -15.08
CA LYS A 258 -7.88 34.92 -15.65
C LYS A 258 -6.56 34.59 -14.94
N ARG A 259 -6.56 34.50 -13.61
CA ARG A 259 -5.35 34.10 -12.83
C ARG A 259 -4.94 32.66 -13.14
N LEU A 260 -5.88 31.72 -13.19
CA LEU A 260 -5.58 30.34 -13.57
C LEU A 260 -4.92 30.24 -14.95
N ARG A 261 -5.38 31.04 -15.93
CA ARG A 261 -4.75 31.09 -17.26
C ARG A 261 -3.33 31.68 -17.26
N GLN A 262 -3.05 32.59 -16.34
CA GLN A 262 -1.73 33.23 -16.20
C GLN A 262 -0.70 32.30 -15.54
N LEU A 263 -1.11 31.28 -14.80
CA LEU A 263 -0.21 30.32 -14.17
C LEU A 263 0.26 29.29 -15.20
N PRO A 264 1.55 29.24 -15.56
CA PRO A 264 2.05 28.32 -16.59
C PRO A 264 1.81 26.84 -16.27
N ILE A 265 1.82 26.49 -14.99
CA ILE A 265 1.67 25.10 -14.50
C ILE A 265 0.22 24.60 -14.51
N THR A 266 -0.78 25.49 -14.66
CA THR A 266 -2.20 25.10 -14.54
C THR A 266 -2.62 23.97 -15.49
N PRO A 267 -2.26 23.95 -16.79
CA PRO A 267 -2.63 22.86 -17.67
C PRO A 267 -2.12 21.49 -17.20
N GLU A 268 -0.87 21.45 -16.68
CA GLU A 268 -0.27 20.23 -16.14
C GLU A 268 -1.02 19.76 -14.88
N TRP A 269 -1.30 20.65 -13.92
CA TRP A 269 -2.00 20.31 -12.69
C TRP A 269 -3.46 19.88 -12.93
N LEU A 270 -4.17 20.56 -13.83
CA LEU A 270 -5.53 20.16 -14.20
C LEU A 270 -5.54 18.80 -14.89
N SER A 271 -4.57 18.51 -15.75
CA SER A 271 -4.43 17.20 -16.39
C SER A 271 -4.10 16.12 -15.36
N PHE A 272 -3.23 16.40 -14.40
CA PHE A 272 -2.95 15.45 -13.33
C PHE A 272 -4.17 15.25 -12.41
N GLY A 273 -4.94 16.30 -12.12
CA GLY A 273 -6.24 16.19 -11.42
C GLY A 273 -7.25 15.34 -12.19
N LEU A 274 -7.30 15.47 -13.51
CA LEU A 274 -8.13 14.61 -14.37
C LEU A 274 -7.70 13.14 -14.30
N PHE A 275 -6.39 12.86 -14.20
CA PHE A 275 -5.89 11.52 -13.97
C PHE A 275 -6.38 10.94 -12.62
N MET A 276 -6.37 11.74 -11.55
CA MET A 276 -6.88 11.32 -10.24
C MET A 276 -8.39 11.02 -10.31
N LEU A 277 -9.17 11.90 -10.96
CA LEU A 277 -10.61 11.72 -11.18
C LEU A 277 -10.90 10.45 -11.99
N ALA A 278 -10.21 10.26 -13.11
CA ALA A 278 -10.40 9.10 -13.98
C ALA A 278 -10.02 7.79 -13.27
N THR A 279 -8.93 7.79 -12.50
CA THR A 279 -8.53 6.62 -11.70
C THR A 279 -9.55 6.33 -10.60
N ALA A 280 -10.04 7.35 -9.88
CA ALA A 280 -11.09 7.19 -8.88
C ALA A 280 -12.41 6.67 -9.49
N LEU A 281 -12.75 7.09 -10.72
CA LEU A 281 -13.89 6.56 -11.45
C LEU A 281 -13.69 5.08 -11.82
N LEU A 282 -12.50 4.68 -12.29
CA LEU A 282 -12.19 3.26 -12.54
C LEU A 282 -12.32 2.42 -11.27
N LEU A 283 -11.84 2.92 -10.12
CA LEU A 283 -12.05 2.25 -8.83
C LEU A 283 -13.53 2.13 -8.49
N ALA A 284 -14.30 3.21 -8.67
CA ALA A 284 -15.74 3.26 -8.40
C ALA A 284 -16.55 2.27 -9.26
N MET A 285 -16.10 2.01 -10.49
CA MET A 285 -16.75 1.08 -11.42
C MET A 285 -16.48 -0.39 -11.11
N HIS A 286 -15.37 -0.71 -10.44
CA HIS A 286 -14.85 -2.09 -10.30
C HIS A 286 -14.63 -2.54 -8.86
N ARG A 287 -14.88 -1.69 -7.85
CA ARG A 287 -14.62 -1.98 -6.44
C ARG A 287 -15.81 -1.65 -5.56
N LEU A 288 -16.00 -2.47 -4.53
CA LEU A 288 -16.98 -2.22 -3.48
C LEU A 288 -16.52 -1.06 -2.56
N PRO A 289 -17.43 -0.40 -1.84
CA PRO A 289 -17.10 0.76 -0.99
C PRO A 289 -16.01 0.49 0.05
N ASP A 290 -16.02 -0.67 0.70
CA ASP A 290 -15.02 -1.10 1.68
C ASP A 290 -13.64 -1.35 1.05
N GLU A 291 -13.60 -1.86 -0.18
CA GLU A 291 -12.36 -2.02 -0.93
C GLU A 291 -11.77 -0.68 -1.38
N ILE A 292 -12.61 0.28 -1.77
CA ILE A 292 -12.20 1.63 -2.19
C ILE A 292 -11.53 2.38 -1.03
N LEU A 293 -11.99 2.16 0.20
CA LEU A 293 -11.45 2.80 1.41
C LEU A 293 -10.17 2.12 1.95
N ARG A 294 -9.67 1.06 1.30
CA ARG A 294 -8.40 0.42 1.69
C ARG A 294 -7.24 1.41 1.63
N ASP A 295 -6.30 1.22 2.52
CA ASP A 295 -5.19 2.15 2.75
C ASP A 295 -4.34 2.39 1.48
N ARG A 296 -4.23 1.41 0.59
CA ARG A 296 -3.50 1.53 -0.69
C ARG A 296 -4.09 2.55 -1.67
N TYR A 297 -5.36 2.91 -1.58
CA TYR A 297 -6.01 3.86 -2.49
C TYR A 297 -6.09 5.29 -1.94
N LYS A 298 -5.82 5.51 -0.65
CA LYS A 298 -5.92 6.83 0.00
C LYS A 298 -4.95 7.87 -0.55
N LEU A 299 -3.86 7.43 -1.20
CA LEU A 299 -2.90 8.33 -1.83
C LEU A 299 -3.56 9.23 -2.89
N TYR A 300 -4.53 8.72 -3.65
CA TYR A 300 -5.25 9.52 -4.65
C TYR A 300 -6.00 10.69 -4.02
N ALA A 301 -6.63 10.48 -2.86
CA ALA A 301 -7.27 11.55 -2.08
C ALA A 301 -6.28 12.59 -1.58
N HIS A 302 -5.14 12.17 -1.04
CA HIS A 302 -4.08 13.09 -0.59
C HIS A 302 -3.49 13.92 -1.73
N LEU A 303 -3.30 13.32 -2.90
CA LEU A 303 -2.82 14.03 -4.08
C LEU A 303 -3.86 15.01 -4.62
N MET A 304 -5.14 14.66 -4.61
CA MET A 304 -6.21 15.59 -4.99
C MET A 304 -6.29 16.78 -4.04
N LEU A 305 -6.20 16.55 -2.71
CA LEU A 305 -6.07 17.63 -1.71
C LEU A 305 -4.89 18.55 -2.00
N SER A 306 -3.73 17.95 -2.31
CA SER A 306 -2.49 18.68 -2.63
C SER A 306 -2.67 19.55 -3.87
N LEU A 307 -3.29 19.04 -4.93
CA LEU A 307 -3.55 19.79 -6.15
C LEU A 307 -4.52 20.95 -5.93
N VAL A 308 -5.65 20.70 -5.27
CA VAL A 308 -6.63 21.75 -4.95
C VAL A 308 -5.99 22.83 -4.09
N TYR A 309 -5.19 22.44 -3.08
CA TYR A 309 -4.44 23.38 -2.26
C TYR A 309 -3.51 24.27 -3.10
N LEU A 310 -2.71 23.68 -4.00
CA LEU A 310 -1.77 24.42 -4.84
C LEU A 310 -2.47 25.37 -5.83
N LEU A 311 -3.59 24.93 -6.43
CA LEU A 311 -4.40 25.77 -7.31
C LEU A 311 -4.97 26.98 -6.55
N VAL A 312 -5.52 26.77 -5.35
CA VAL A 312 -6.03 27.85 -4.50
C VAL A 312 -4.93 28.81 -4.09
N LEU A 313 -3.75 28.32 -3.73
CA LEU A 313 -2.58 29.16 -3.44
C LEU A 313 -2.22 30.09 -4.61
N GLY A 314 -2.25 29.55 -5.84
CA GLY A 314 -1.87 30.31 -7.03
C GLY A 314 -2.81 31.47 -7.36
N ILE A 315 -4.10 31.34 -7.02
CA ILE A 315 -5.13 32.32 -7.40
C ILE A 315 -5.51 33.30 -6.30
N THR A 316 -5.16 33.01 -5.04
CA THR A 316 -5.55 33.84 -3.88
C THR A 316 -4.68 35.09 -3.72
N SER A 317 -5.24 36.14 -3.08
CA SER A 317 -4.48 37.33 -2.69
C SER A 317 -3.51 37.02 -1.55
N ALA A 318 -2.50 37.86 -1.34
CA ALA A 318 -1.46 37.61 -0.35
C ALA A 318 -2.01 37.39 1.08
N ARG A 319 -3.01 38.16 1.50
CA ARG A 319 -3.62 38.01 2.84
C ARG A 319 -4.38 36.68 2.98
N LEU A 320 -5.25 36.35 2.03
CA LEU A 320 -6.01 35.12 2.03
C LEU A 320 -5.10 33.89 1.89
N ARG A 321 -4.00 34.02 1.16
CA ARG A 321 -3.00 32.96 0.99
C ARG A 321 -2.36 32.54 2.31
N VAL A 322 -2.02 33.52 3.17
CA VAL A 322 -1.47 33.23 4.50
C VAL A 322 -2.48 32.47 5.36
N VAL A 323 -3.72 32.97 5.43
CA VAL A 323 -4.80 32.32 6.20
C VAL A 323 -5.06 30.91 5.69
N TRP A 324 -5.15 30.74 4.35
CA TRP A 324 -5.34 29.46 3.71
C TRP A 324 -4.21 28.48 4.03
N ALA A 325 -2.96 28.92 3.92
CA ALA A 325 -1.80 28.08 4.19
C ALA A 325 -1.70 27.67 5.66
N ILE A 326 -1.96 28.57 6.60
CA ILE A 326 -1.95 28.25 8.03
C ILE A 326 -3.05 27.23 8.36
N GLY A 327 -4.29 27.50 7.95
CA GLY A 327 -5.42 26.60 8.20
C GLY A 327 -5.20 25.20 7.60
N THR A 328 -4.71 25.16 6.36
CA THR A 328 -4.44 23.89 5.66
C THR A 328 -3.25 23.16 6.25
N SER A 329 -2.18 23.85 6.68
CA SER A 329 -1.05 23.24 7.39
C SER A 329 -1.48 22.63 8.71
N PHE A 330 -2.29 23.36 9.49
CA PHE A 330 -2.85 22.83 10.74
C PHE A 330 -3.68 21.57 10.48
N MET A 331 -4.59 21.62 9.50
CA MET A 331 -5.39 20.46 9.10
C MET A 331 -4.50 19.26 8.68
N ALA A 332 -3.49 19.49 7.87
CA ALA A 332 -2.56 18.46 7.40
C ALA A 332 -1.78 17.80 8.55
N ILE A 333 -1.34 18.59 9.52
CA ILE A 333 -0.66 18.10 10.73
C ILE A 333 -1.63 17.25 11.57
N VAL A 334 -2.85 17.74 11.83
CA VAL A 334 -3.85 17.00 12.59
C VAL A 334 -4.20 15.68 11.93
N MET A 335 -4.41 15.68 10.61
CA MET A 335 -4.66 14.46 9.82
C MET A 335 -3.48 13.49 9.92
N ASN A 336 -2.24 13.98 9.83
CA ASN A 336 -1.05 13.14 9.90
C ASN A 336 -0.86 12.53 11.30
N VAL A 337 -1.08 13.30 12.37
CA VAL A 337 -1.06 12.83 13.77
C VAL A 337 -2.13 11.75 13.99
N GLY A 338 -3.35 11.99 13.51
CA GLY A 338 -4.43 11.00 13.54
C GLY A 338 -4.09 9.72 12.76
N ALA A 339 -3.51 9.87 11.56
CA ALA A 339 -3.05 8.77 10.73
C ALA A 339 -1.95 7.95 11.43
N PHE A 340 -0.98 8.62 12.07
CA PHE A 340 0.07 7.95 12.84
C PHE A 340 -0.52 7.11 13.97
N HIS A 341 -1.43 7.67 14.77
CA HIS A 341 -2.08 6.95 15.85
C HIS A 341 -2.94 5.77 15.35
N ALA A 342 -3.62 5.92 14.22
CA ALA A 342 -4.50 4.88 13.67
C ALA A 342 -3.73 3.75 12.98
N CYS A 343 -2.68 4.09 12.21
CA CYS A 343 -2.01 3.14 11.31
C CYS A 343 -0.77 2.48 11.92
N LEU A 344 -0.08 3.11 12.89
CA LEU A 344 1.12 2.53 13.50
C LEU A 344 0.87 1.15 14.13
N PRO A 345 -0.23 0.89 14.86
CA PRO A 345 -0.52 -0.45 15.36
C PRO A 345 -0.63 -1.51 14.25
N ARG A 346 -1.24 -1.16 13.11
CA ARG A 346 -1.36 -2.06 11.95
C ARG A 346 0.02 -2.34 11.30
N ILE A 347 0.87 -1.33 11.21
CA ILE A 347 2.24 -1.45 10.68
C ILE A 347 3.08 -2.37 11.58
N VAL A 348 3.01 -2.18 12.89
CA VAL A 348 3.71 -3.01 13.88
C VAL A 348 3.22 -4.45 13.81
N SER A 349 1.90 -4.68 13.84
CA SER A 349 1.31 -6.01 13.72
C SER A 349 1.73 -6.70 12.41
N GLY A 350 1.63 -6.02 11.27
CA GLY A 350 2.05 -6.56 9.98
C GLY A 350 3.55 -6.89 9.90
N SER A 351 4.39 -6.10 10.54
CA SER A 351 5.83 -6.38 10.63
C SER A 351 6.11 -7.62 11.50
N GLN A 352 5.46 -7.71 12.67
CA GLN A 352 5.58 -8.88 13.55
C GLN A 352 5.08 -10.15 12.87
N GLN A 353 3.98 -10.07 12.12
CA GLN A 353 3.46 -11.18 11.34
C GLN A 353 4.48 -11.70 10.33
N ARG A 354 5.14 -10.82 9.59
CA ARG A 354 6.19 -11.21 8.63
C ARG A 354 7.39 -11.88 9.32
N TYR A 355 7.80 -11.41 10.50
CA TYR A 355 8.87 -12.05 11.26
C TYR A 355 8.45 -13.41 11.82
N ALA A 356 7.21 -13.55 12.29
CA ALA A 356 6.69 -14.82 12.74
C ALA A 356 6.63 -15.85 11.59
N ASP A 357 6.21 -15.42 10.39
CA ASP A 357 6.18 -16.31 9.22
C ASP A 357 7.58 -16.74 8.77
N ALA A 358 8.55 -15.83 8.79
CA ALA A 358 9.93 -16.17 8.49
C ALA A 358 10.47 -17.22 9.47
N PHE A 359 10.21 -17.05 10.77
CA PHE A 359 10.56 -18.04 11.79
C PHE A 359 9.84 -19.37 11.57
N ASN A 360 8.53 -19.36 11.38
CA ASN A 360 7.71 -20.56 11.19
C ASN A 360 8.16 -21.36 9.97
N PHE A 361 8.55 -20.68 8.89
CA PHE A 361 9.08 -21.33 7.70
C PHE A 361 10.46 -21.97 7.98
N HIS A 362 11.37 -21.27 8.65
CA HIS A 362 12.68 -21.84 8.98
C HIS A 362 12.60 -23.05 9.91
N MET A 363 11.66 -23.03 10.86
CA MET A 363 11.54 -24.09 11.87
C MET A 363 10.67 -25.25 11.42
N ASN A 364 9.62 -24.96 10.62
CA ASN A 364 8.55 -25.92 10.39
C ASN A 364 8.17 -26.06 8.90
N ASN A 365 8.87 -25.39 7.99
CA ASN A 365 8.55 -25.30 6.55
C ASN A 365 7.10 -24.89 6.26
N THR A 366 6.55 -24.01 7.07
CA THR A 366 5.17 -23.53 6.93
C THR A 366 5.05 -22.07 7.28
N THR A 367 4.11 -21.38 6.61
CA THR A 367 3.73 -19.99 6.94
C THR A 367 2.34 -19.98 7.58
N MET A 368 2.05 -18.92 8.36
CA MET A 368 0.80 -18.80 9.09
C MET A 368 -0.12 -17.68 8.56
N VAL A 369 0.32 -16.94 7.52
CA VAL A 369 -0.34 -15.69 7.09
C VAL A 369 -1.54 -15.91 6.19
N ILE A 370 -1.43 -16.75 5.17
CA ILE A 370 -2.47 -16.89 4.14
C ILE A 370 -3.18 -18.26 4.29
N PRO A 371 -4.40 -18.29 4.85
CA PRO A 371 -5.09 -19.56 5.14
C PRO A 371 -5.40 -20.40 3.91
N TYR A 372 -5.96 -19.78 2.88
CA TYR A 372 -6.56 -20.48 1.75
C TYR A 372 -5.57 -20.96 0.68
N LEU A 373 -4.32 -20.49 0.74
CA LEU A 373 -3.27 -20.91 -0.20
C LEU A 373 -2.15 -21.74 0.47
N ARG A 374 -2.32 -22.12 1.74
CA ARG A 374 -1.25 -22.70 2.57
C ARG A 374 -0.50 -23.85 1.90
N GLN A 375 -1.17 -24.90 1.48
CA GLN A 375 -0.51 -26.08 0.89
C GLN A 375 0.29 -25.69 -0.37
N TYR A 376 -0.30 -24.87 -1.23
CA TYR A 376 0.37 -24.38 -2.42
C TYR A 376 1.52 -23.43 -2.07
N THR A 377 1.31 -22.55 -1.10
CA THR A 377 2.31 -21.57 -0.65
C THR A 377 3.51 -22.26 -0.01
N ASP A 378 3.30 -23.22 0.87
CA ASP A 378 4.38 -23.95 1.55
C ASP A 378 5.21 -24.78 0.54
N SER A 379 4.59 -25.43 -0.43
CA SER A 379 5.31 -26.18 -1.48
C SER A 379 6.11 -25.25 -2.41
N LEU A 380 5.53 -24.12 -2.81
CA LEU A 380 6.21 -23.08 -3.59
C LEU A 380 7.43 -22.54 -2.85
N LEU A 381 7.23 -22.11 -1.59
CA LEU A 381 8.29 -21.53 -0.78
C LEU A 381 9.45 -22.51 -0.55
N THR A 382 9.12 -23.78 -0.29
CA THR A 382 10.13 -24.85 -0.16
C THR A 382 10.93 -24.99 -1.46
N SER A 383 10.25 -25.05 -2.60
CA SER A 383 10.89 -25.18 -3.91
C SER A 383 11.81 -23.98 -4.22
N VAL A 384 11.33 -22.75 -4.08
CA VAL A 384 12.13 -21.55 -4.38
C VAL A 384 13.28 -21.33 -3.40
N HIS A 385 13.11 -21.80 -2.14
CA HIS A 385 14.17 -21.76 -1.15
C HIS A 385 15.32 -22.74 -1.53
N GLN A 386 14.96 -23.98 -1.92
CA GLN A 386 15.92 -24.99 -2.39
C GLN A 386 16.65 -24.55 -3.66
N GLN A 387 15.96 -23.86 -4.56
CA GLN A 387 16.55 -23.30 -5.79
C GLN A 387 17.38 -22.02 -5.54
N GLY A 388 17.37 -21.46 -4.33
CA GLY A 388 18.08 -20.22 -3.99
C GLY A 388 17.43 -18.96 -4.57
N ILE A 389 16.22 -19.05 -5.15
CA ILE A 389 15.51 -17.93 -5.76
C ILE A 389 15.04 -16.92 -4.70
N TYR A 390 14.62 -17.42 -3.55
CA TYR A 390 14.16 -16.61 -2.44
C TYR A 390 14.56 -17.21 -1.11
N ARG A 391 14.94 -16.36 -0.15
CA ARG A 391 15.27 -16.77 1.21
C ARG A 391 14.59 -15.85 2.21
N PHE A 392 13.90 -16.46 3.18
CA PHE A 392 13.40 -15.72 4.32
C PHE A 392 14.53 -15.12 5.15
N PRO A 393 14.35 -13.92 5.73
CA PRO A 393 15.32 -13.37 6.65
C PRO A 393 15.36 -14.18 7.96
N ASN A 394 16.55 -14.51 8.43
CA ASN A 394 16.72 -15.15 9.73
C ASN A 394 16.77 -14.06 10.82
N THR A 395 15.59 -13.59 11.27
CA THR A 395 15.45 -12.44 12.16
C THR A 395 15.17 -12.79 13.62
N ILE A 396 14.64 -14.00 13.87
CA ILE A 396 14.35 -14.49 15.22
C ILE A 396 15.18 -15.77 15.43
N ALA A 397 15.95 -15.78 16.51
CA ALA A 397 16.80 -16.92 16.85
C ALA A 397 15.97 -18.19 17.17
N PRO A 398 16.54 -19.38 16.97
CA PRO A 398 15.85 -20.64 17.28
C PRO A 398 15.57 -20.79 18.79
N PRO A 399 14.64 -21.68 19.19
CA PRO A 399 14.25 -21.87 20.60
C PRO A 399 15.40 -22.17 21.57
N THR A 400 16.49 -22.73 21.08
CA THR A 400 17.71 -23.00 21.88
C THR A 400 18.40 -21.73 22.42
N ALA A 401 18.12 -20.57 21.82
CA ALA A 401 18.64 -19.29 22.26
C ALA A 401 17.68 -18.54 23.23
N TRP A 402 16.51 -19.11 23.51
CA TRP A 402 15.52 -18.46 24.37
C TRP A 402 15.77 -18.75 25.84
N VAL A 403 15.83 -17.70 26.64
CA VAL A 403 16.12 -17.80 28.06
C VAL A 403 14.82 -17.81 28.85
N PRO A 404 14.47 -18.90 29.56
CA PRO A 404 13.33 -18.90 30.47
C PRO A 404 13.52 -17.81 31.53
N THR A 405 12.56 -16.91 31.64
CA THR A 405 12.60 -15.79 32.58
C THR A 405 11.37 -15.89 33.49
N PRO A 406 11.55 -15.97 34.81
CA PRO A 406 10.41 -15.96 35.74
C PRO A 406 9.58 -14.70 35.52
N SER A 407 8.27 -14.87 35.35
CA SER A 407 7.32 -13.76 35.20
C SER A 407 6.02 -14.12 35.91
N SER A 408 5.42 -13.12 36.55
CA SER A 408 4.06 -13.19 37.07
C SER A 408 3.02 -13.01 35.97
N ASP A 409 3.45 -12.67 34.75
CA ASP A 409 2.55 -12.41 33.63
C ASP A 409 1.69 -13.63 33.31
N SER A 410 0.39 -13.45 33.34
CA SER A 410 -0.60 -14.50 33.05
C SER A 410 -1.17 -14.32 31.65
N LEU A 411 -1.29 -15.43 30.92
CA LEU A 411 -2.08 -15.49 29.70
C LEU A 411 -3.54 -15.78 30.08
N GLN A 412 -4.45 -15.00 29.52
CA GLN A 412 -5.88 -15.28 29.58
C GLN A 412 -6.29 -15.85 28.23
N ILE A 413 -6.77 -17.09 28.23
CA ILE A 413 -7.30 -17.72 27.03
C ILE A 413 -8.78 -17.42 26.96
N SER A 414 -9.18 -16.63 25.99
CA SER A 414 -10.56 -16.50 25.58
C SER A 414 -10.74 -17.24 24.25
N SER A 415 -11.34 -18.41 24.29
CA SER A 415 -11.71 -19.11 23.06
C SER A 415 -12.99 -18.49 22.53
N PHE A 416 -12.93 -17.78 21.41
CA PHE A 416 -14.13 -17.45 20.65
C PHE A 416 -14.50 -18.66 19.77
N GLN A 417 -15.48 -19.40 20.23
CA GLN A 417 -16.23 -20.32 19.41
C GLN A 417 -17.42 -19.54 18.89
N ASP A 418 -17.21 -18.68 17.90
CA ASP A 418 -18.34 -18.07 17.23
C ASP A 418 -18.05 -17.76 15.77
N ASP A 419 -19.13 -18.09 15.05
CA ASP A 419 -19.39 -17.85 13.66
C ASP A 419 -18.50 -18.64 12.68
N PHE A 420 -19.06 -19.79 12.31
CA PHE A 420 -18.89 -20.39 11.01
C PHE A 420 -18.97 -19.28 9.96
N ILE A 421 -17.85 -18.63 9.66
CA ILE A 421 -17.72 -17.91 8.42
C ILE A 421 -17.74 -19.01 7.35
N LYS A 422 -18.95 -19.33 6.88
CA LYS A 422 -19.16 -20.06 5.63
C LYS A 422 -18.56 -19.24 4.50
N ASN A 423 -17.25 -19.23 4.46
CA ASN A 423 -16.54 -18.65 3.36
C ASN A 423 -16.17 -19.83 2.45
N SER A 424 -16.92 -19.97 1.36
CA SER A 424 -16.74 -20.99 0.34
C SER A 424 -15.31 -21.06 -0.23
N PHE A 425 -14.47 -20.08 0.08
CA PHE A 425 -13.05 -20.03 -0.29
C PHE A 425 -12.10 -20.68 0.72
N LEU A 426 -12.50 -20.85 1.97
CA LEU A 426 -11.59 -21.28 3.05
C LEU A 426 -11.77 -22.75 3.48
N GLY A 427 -12.74 -23.48 2.91
CA GLY A 427 -13.15 -24.76 3.48
C GLY A 427 -13.82 -24.55 4.85
N ASP A 428 -14.51 -25.56 5.36
CA ASP A 428 -15.26 -25.46 6.61
C ASP A 428 -14.39 -25.07 7.80
N SER A 429 -14.76 -23.97 8.43
CA SER A 429 -14.51 -23.52 9.81
C SER A 429 -13.11 -23.11 10.23
N PRO A 430 -12.81 -21.85 10.27
CA PRO A 430 -11.77 -21.38 11.18
C PRO A 430 -12.39 -20.98 12.53
N CYS A 431 -12.14 -21.72 13.58
CA CYS A 431 -12.26 -21.20 14.94
C CYS A 431 -11.09 -20.24 15.18
N TYR A 432 -11.40 -19.00 15.55
CA TYR A 432 -10.39 -18.09 16.06
C TYR A 432 -10.09 -18.41 17.51
N ILE A 433 -8.82 -18.41 17.87
CA ILE A 433 -8.37 -18.47 19.24
C ILE A 433 -7.85 -17.09 19.59
N GLU A 434 -8.40 -16.49 20.62
CA GLU A 434 -7.89 -15.25 21.19
C GLU A 434 -7.19 -15.50 22.51
N LEU A 435 -6.02 -14.90 22.67
CA LEU A 435 -5.23 -14.91 23.87
C LEU A 435 -4.88 -13.48 24.20
N ASP A 436 -5.06 -13.05 25.43
CA ASP A 436 -4.69 -11.73 25.87
C ASP A 436 -3.78 -11.75 27.12
N ASN A 437 -3.06 -10.65 27.31
CA ASN A 437 -2.36 -10.32 28.52
C ASN A 437 -2.54 -8.83 28.76
N LYS A 438 -2.85 -8.43 30.01
CA LYS A 438 -3.14 -7.04 30.39
C LYS A 438 -2.00 -6.37 31.16
N GLU A 439 -0.94 -7.09 31.47
CA GLU A 439 0.09 -6.67 32.43
C GLU A 439 1.43 -6.35 31.77
N ILE A 440 1.73 -6.99 30.64
CA ILE A 440 3.06 -6.87 30.01
C ILE A 440 3.29 -5.48 29.44
N THR A 441 4.41 -4.88 29.81
CA THR A 441 4.83 -3.57 29.28
C THR A 441 5.64 -3.73 28.00
N HIS A 442 5.27 -2.96 26.98
CA HIS A 442 5.95 -2.93 25.68
C HIS A 442 6.88 -1.72 25.59
N HIS A 443 8.09 -1.95 25.09
CA HIS A 443 9.08 -0.90 24.77
C HIS A 443 9.23 -0.72 23.24
N LEU A 444 8.14 -0.89 22.49
CA LEU A 444 8.14 -0.76 21.03
C LEU A 444 8.33 0.68 20.54
N THR A 445 8.05 1.66 21.41
CA THR A 445 8.05 3.08 21.04
C THR A 445 9.45 3.68 20.93
N ASP A 446 10.42 3.16 21.68
CA ASP A 446 11.83 3.63 21.68
C ASP A 446 12.69 2.92 20.63
N GLY A 447 12.15 1.92 19.95
CA GLY A 447 12.86 1.23 18.88
C GLY A 447 13.77 0.10 19.32
N THR A 448 13.87 -0.17 20.61
CA THR A 448 14.76 -1.18 21.16
C THR A 448 14.19 -2.59 21.08
N ASP A 449 12.88 -2.77 21.23
CA ASP A 449 12.24 -4.09 21.18
C ASP A 449 11.73 -4.43 19.79
N ARG A 450 11.91 -5.67 19.34
CA ARG A 450 11.26 -6.22 18.14
C ARG A 450 9.82 -6.67 18.39
N GLY A 451 9.40 -6.68 19.64
CA GLY A 451 8.03 -6.96 20.04
C GLY A 451 7.88 -8.24 20.85
N ILE A 452 6.63 -8.60 21.02
CA ILE A 452 6.19 -9.77 21.77
C ILE A 452 5.52 -10.72 20.79
N PHE A 453 5.79 -12.02 20.98
CA PHE A 453 5.20 -13.09 20.19
C PHE A 453 4.61 -14.13 21.14
N LEU A 454 3.53 -14.75 20.70
CA LEU A 454 3.04 -15.97 21.31
C LEU A 454 3.81 -17.16 20.73
N VAL A 455 4.31 -18.03 21.59
CA VAL A 455 4.91 -19.32 21.24
C VAL A 455 3.88 -20.39 21.52
N ALA A 456 3.58 -21.21 20.54
CA ALA A 456 2.85 -22.48 20.72
C ALA A 456 3.82 -23.64 20.47
N GLU A 457 4.14 -24.40 21.51
CA GLU A 457 5.04 -25.54 21.45
C GLU A 457 4.22 -26.83 21.51
N SER A 458 4.37 -27.68 20.49
CA SER A 458 3.70 -28.97 20.40
C SER A 458 4.42 -30.06 21.23
N ALA A 459 3.78 -31.19 21.45
CA ALA A 459 4.35 -32.32 22.18
C ALA A 459 5.62 -32.92 21.53
N ASP A 460 5.76 -32.77 20.22
CA ASP A 460 6.97 -33.14 19.46
C ASP A 460 8.03 -32.01 19.39
N HIS A 461 7.96 -31.05 20.31
CA HIS A 461 8.87 -29.91 20.47
C HIS A 461 8.97 -28.96 19.26
N ARG A 462 7.96 -28.89 18.43
CA ARG A 462 7.88 -27.88 17.38
C ARG A 462 7.33 -26.58 17.95
N SER A 463 8.05 -25.51 17.71
CA SER A 463 7.65 -24.16 18.15
C SER A 463 7.07 -23.37 17.00
N TYR A 464 5.89 -22.80 17.19
CA TYR A 464 5.21 -21.91 16.26
C TYR A 464 5.09 -20.52 16.87
N LEU A 465 5.39 -19.47 16.09
CA LEU A 465 5.27 -18.11 16.53
C LEU A 465 4.04 -17.43 15.92
N PHE A 466 3.32 -16.70 16.76
CA PHE A 466 2.24 -15.81 16.35
C PHE A 466 2.53 -14.39 16.83
N PRO A 467 2.23 -13.36 16.03
CA PRO A 467 2.43 -11.98 16.45
C PRO A 467 1.52 -11.65 17.62
N ALA A 468 2.06 -10.98 18.64
CA ALA A 468 1.34 -10.46 19.78
C ALA A 468 1.43 -8.93 19.80
N PRO A 469 0.69 -8.23 18.92
CA PRO A 469 0.76 -6.78 18.81
C PRO A 469 0.27 -6.12 20.10
N PRO A 470 0.92 -5.01 20.50
CA PRO A 470 0.49 -4.26 21.66
C PRO A 470 -0.93 -3.70 21.48
N ASN A 471 -1.67 -3.62 22.55
CA ASN A 471 -2.99 -3.02 22.55
C ASN A 471 -2.91 -1.54 22.15
N LYS A 472 -3.80 -1.10 21.24
CA LYS A 472 -3.90 0.30 20.83
C LYS A 472 -4.27 1.19 22.02
N GLY A 473 -3.49 2.24 22.24
CA GLY A 473 -3.76 3.27 23.23
C GLY A 473 -4.86 4.23 22.79
N GLY A 474 -5.43 4.97 23.74
CA GLY A 474 -6.40 6.03 23.43
C GLY A 474 -5.73 7.25 22.79
N ILE A 475 -6.43 7.95 21.89
CA ILE A 475 -5.92 9.18 21.26
C ILE A 475 -5.59 10.26 22.29
N LYS A 476 -6.35 10.35 23.40
CA LYS A 476 -6.11 11.29 24.49
C LYS A 476 -4.78 11.02 25.20
N ASP A 477 -4.46 9.74 25.42
CA ASP A 477 -3.20 9.36 26.05
C ASP A 477 -2.02 9.59 25.12
N PHE A 478 -2.20 9.29 23.84
CA PHE A 478 -1.21 9.58 22.81
C PHE A 478 -0.87 11.08 22.74
N LEU A 479 -1.88 11.96 22.71
CA LEU A 479 -1.69 13.42 22.69
C LEU A 479 -1.05 13.95 23.98
N ARG A 480 -1.17 13.23 25.11
CA ARG A 480 -0.48 13.52 26.38
C ARG A 480 0.94 12.97 26.46
N GLY A 481 1.48 12.42 25.36
CA GLY A 481 2.84 11.87 25.30
C GLY A 481 3.01 10.48 25.92
N ARG A 482 1.93 9.76 26.23
CA ARG A 482 1.98 8.39 26.78
C ARG A 482 2.20 7.30 25.72
N GLY A 483 2.41 7.70 24.47
CA GLY A 483 2.62 6.79 23.34
C GLY A 483 1.34 6.24 22.71
N PRO A 484 1.46 5.55 21.55
CA PRO A 484 0.33 5.03 20.79
C PRO A 484 -0.23 3.70 21.33
N PHE A 485 0.47 3.06 22.26
CA PHE A 485 0.12 1.75 22.81
C PHE A 485 -0.18 1.84 24.31
N LYS A 486 -1.06 0.96 24.78
CA LYS A 486 -1.28 0.71 26.21
C LYS A 486 -0.69 -0.65 26.59
N VAL A 487 -0.57 -0.89 27.89
CA VAL A 487 -0.09 -2.14 28.46
C VAL A 487 -0.91 -3.33 27.95
N GLY A 488 -0.25 -4.48 27.75
CA GLY A 488 -0.86 -5.71 27.30
C GLY A 488 -0.90 -5.87 25.79
N PHE A 489 -1.31 -7.05 25.34
CA PHE A 489 -1.48 -7.43 23.94
C PHE A 489 -2.74 -8.27 23.76
N ALA A 490 -3.17 -8.41 22.52
CA ALA A 490 -4.16 -9.41 22.11
C ALA A 490 -3.62 -10.15 20.88
N VAL A 491 -3.69 -11.48 20.92
CA VAL A 491 -3.31 -12.37 19.82
C VAL A 491 -4.56 -13.07 19.31
N SER A 492 -4.78 -13.03 18.01
CA SER A 492 -5.84 -13.79 17.38
C SER A 492 -5.24 -14.60 16.23
N PHE A 493 -5.52 -15.91 16.19
CA PHE A 493 -5.08 -16.79 15.12
C PHE A 493 -6.10 -17.91 14.84
N LEU A 494 -6.05 -18.44 13.64
CA LEU A 494 -6.92 -19.51 13.21
C LEU A 494 -6.45 -20.85 13.78
N SER A 495 -7.31 -21.58 14.50
CA SER A 495 -6.98 -22.90 15.08
C SER A 495 -6.54 -23.91 14.02
N GLY A 496 -7.17 -23.92 12.86
CA GLY A 496 -6.82 -24.81 11.74
C GLY A 496 -5.43 -24.61 11.14
N ARG A 497 -4.66 -23.60 11.65
CA ARG A 497 -3.25 -23.43 11.30
C ARG A 497 -2.33 -24.37 12.04
N LEU A 498 -2.70 -24.77 13.23
CA LEU A 498 -2.02 -25.78 14.02
C LEU A 498 -2.64 -27.16 13.76
N LYS A 499 -1.84 -28.21 13.83
CA LYS A 499 -2.34 -29.59 13.81
C LYS A 499 -3.14 -29.84 15.08
N PRO A 500 -4.17 -30.72 15.05
CA PRO A 500 -4.85 -31.12 16.29
C PRO A 500 -3.86 -31.67 17.30
N GLY A 501 -4.04 -31.30 18.57
CA GLY A 501 -3.16 -31.72 19.66
C GLY A 501 -3.07 -30.68 20.78
N THR A 502 -2.28 -31.02 21.79
CA THR A 502 -2.04 -30.16 22.95
C THR A 502 -0.77 -29.34 22.74
N TYR A 503 -0.84 -28.04 22.92
CA TYR A 503 0.26 -27.10 22.81
C TYR A 503 0.52 -26.43 24.16
N GLN A 504 1.78 -26.22 24.49
CA GLN A 504 2.19 -25.36 25.60
C GLN A 504 2.36 -23.93 25.06
N VAL A 505 1.61 -22.97 25.60
CA VAL A 505 1.60 -21.59 25.12
C VAL A 505 2.37 -20.71 26.09
N ARG A 506 3.35 -19.95 25.58
CA ARG A 506 4.21 -19.03 26.33
C ARG A 506 4.39 -17.72 25.59
N ILE A 507 4.96 -16.73 26.24
CA ILE A 507 5.25 -15.43 25.66
C ILE A 507 6.73 -15.33 25.36
N LEU A 508 7.10 -15.01 24.12
CA LEU A 508 8.47 -14.66 23.74
C LEU A 508 8.58 -13.13 23.62
N ARG A 509 9.44 -12.53 24.44
CA ARG A 509 9.80 -11.12 24.35
C ARG A 509 11.21 -10.98 23.76
N ILE A 510 11.35 -10.13 22.75
CA ILE A 510 12.64 -9.87 22.08
C ILE A 510 13.08 -8.45 22.46
N VAL A 511 14.06 -8.37 23.37
CA VAL A 511 14.61 -7.11 23.90
C VAL A 511 15.86 -6.74 23.09
N ASN A 512 15.98 -5.48 22.69
CA ASN A 512 17.12 -4.94 21.91
C ASN A 512 17.43 -5.73 20.62
N GLY A 513 16.47 -6.51 20.13
CA GLY A 513 16.62 -7.33 18.91
C GLY A 513 17.55 -8.54 19.05
N THR A 514 18.16 -8.78 20.20
CA THR A 514 19.18 -9.83 20.44
C THR A 514 18.94 -10.67 21.69
N SER A 515 18.21 -10.19 22.67
CA SER A 515 17.89 -10.93 23.89
C SER A 515 16.48 -11.52 23.80
N TYR A 516 16.37 -12.83 23.96
CA TYR A 516 15.16 -13.61 23.83
C TYR A 516 14.71 -14.11 25.20
N GLN A 517 13.67 -13.51 25.74
CA GLN A 517 13.10 -13.85 27.04
C GLN A 517 11.81 -14.66 26.85
N LEU A 518 11.78 -15.89 27.35
CA LEU A 518 10.59 -16.74 27.35
C LEU A 518 9.87 -16.60 28.70
N LEU A 519 8.73 -15.94 28.70
CA LEU A 519 7.97 -15.56 29.88
C LEU A 519 6.82 -16.54 30.15
N GLY A 520 6.47 -16.72 31.42
CA GLY A 520 5.32 -17.50 31.89
C GLY A 520 5.62 -18.99 32.12
N LYS A 521 4.73 -19.63 32.90
CA LYS A 521 4.86 -21.06 33.28
C LYS A 521 4.42 -22.03 32.18
N GLY A 522 3.96 -21.54 31.04
CA GLY A 522 3.29 -22.34 30.02
C GLY A 522 1.84 -22.63 30.39
N GLN A 523 0.95 -22.41 29.45
CA GLN A 523 -0.47 -22.73 29.58
C GLN A 523 -0.83 -23.75 28.50
N SER A 524 -1.61 -24.76 28.86
CA SER A 524 -2.04 -25.78 27.91
C SER A 524 -3.18 -25.26 27.04
N LEU A 525 -3.01 -25.37 25.74
CA LEU A 525 -3.99 -25.05 24.71
C LEU A 525 -4.31 -26.31 23.90
N GLU A 526 -5.56 -26.75 23.90
CA GLU A 526 -6.01 -27.88 23.11
C GLU A 526 -6.54 -27.40 21.74
N ILE A 527 -5.91 -27.84 20.66
CA ILE A 527 -6.38 -27.66 19.29
C ILE A 527 -7.14 -28.91 18.88
N ARG A 528 -8.45 -28.77 18.68
CA ARG A 528 -9.32 -29.89 18.31
C ARG A 528 -9.33 -30.10 16.81
N SER A 529 -9.52 -31.33 16.38
CA SER A 529 -9.85 -31.63 14.99
C SER A 529 -11.21 -31.03 14.65
N ILE A 530 -11.29 -30.33 13.54
CA ILE A 530 -12.53 -29.71 13.05
C ILE A 530 -13.38 -30.72 12.27
N TYR A 531 -12.92 -31.98 12.16
CA TYR A 531 -13.59 -33.09 11.48
C TYR A 531 -13.92 -34.24 12.44
#